data_ce13ca67b3c907c7d9f7a5f5bd3a39fa
#
_entry.id   ce13ca67b3c907c7d9f7a5f5bd3a39fa
#
_cell.length_a   1.000
_cell.length_b   1.000
_cell.length_c   1.000
_cell.angle_alpha   90.00
_cell.angle_beta   90.00
_cell.angle_gamma   90.00
#
_symmetry.space_group_name_H-M   'P 1'
#
loop_
_entity.id
_entity.type
_entity.pdbx_description
1 polymer ?
#
loop_
_entity_poly.entity_id
_entity_poly.type
_entity_poly.pdbx_seq_one_letter_code
_entity_poly.pdbx_strand_id
1 'polypeptide(L)'
;MKQLLLLLIVTVLFITVGCGGEKKDAKISEPTVNAMIIAEGPLTLTEGSNTEASGHNEEGISHYKEGHYDVALKHFQAASAIDSGLGEVHYNEAISLDKLGKHGEATKHFKIAQEKANGNKAILESKVLLSHIQ
;
A
#
# COMPACT_ATOMS: atom_id res chain seq x y z
N MET A 1 -55.76 -9.04 -41.28
CA MET A 1 -55.10 -9.56 -42.51
C MET A 1 -53.67 -9.87 -42.10
N LYS A 2 -53.46 -11.14 -41.76
CA LYS A 2 -52.73 -12.10 -42.57
C LYS A 2 -51.36 -11.56 -43.04
N GLN A 3 -50.30 -12.10 -42.55
CA GLN A 3 -49.35 -13.08 -43.08
C GLN A 3 -48.09 -12.98 -42.23
N LEU A 4 -47.55 -13.96 -41.78
CA LEU A 4 -46.98 -15.26 -42.12
C LEU A 4 -45.47 -15.21 -41.84
N LEU A 5 -45.10 -15.81 -40.74
CA LEU A 5 -44.27 -16.96 -40.60
C LEU A 5 -43.19 -17.15 -41.69
N LEU A 6 -41.94 -17.01 -41.33
CA LEU A 6 -40.88 -17.83 -41.90
C LEU A 6 -39.76 -18.09 -40.88
N LEU A 7 -39.76 -19.27 -40.37
CA LEU A 7 -38.64 -19.93 -39.68
C LEU A 7 -37.52 -20.16 -40.70
N LEU A 8 -36.35 -19.68 -40.45
CA LEU A 8 -35.13 -20.17 -41.07
C LEU A 8 -34.16 -20.58 -39.97
N ILE A 9 -34.19 -21.86 -39.69
CA ILE A 9 -33.19 -22.60 -38.91
C ILE A 9 -31.93 -22.64 -39.79
N VAL A 10 -30.92 -21.87 -39.45
CA VAL A 10 -29.56 -22.05 -39.99
C VAL A 10 -28.75 -22.74 -38.89
N THR A 11 -28.70 -24.06 -39.01
CA THR A 11 -27.72 -24.86 -38.29
C THR A 11 -26.34 -24.61 -38.91
N VAL A 12 -25.51 -23.81 -38.25
CA VAL A 12 -24.10 -23.73 -38.58
C VAL A 12 -23.32 -24.58 -37.62
N LEU A 13 -22.90 -25.70 -38.16
CA LEU A 13 -21.96 -26.64 -37.56
C LEU A 13 -20.59 -25.94 -37.49
N PHE A 14 -20.14 -25.50 -36.34
CA PHE A 14 -18.77 -25.06 -36.17
C PHE A 14 -17.91 -26.20 -35.63
N ILE A 15 -17.05 -26.61 -36.53
CA ILE A 15 -15.95 -27.55 -36.28
C ILE A 15 -14.94 -26.86 -35.35
N THR A 16 -14.67 -27.52 -34.25
CA THR A 16 -13.62 -27.13 -33.31
C THR A 16 -12.26 -27.38 -33.92
N VAL A 17 -11.49 -26.33 -34.12
CA VAL A 17 -10.05 -26.43 -34.18
C VAL A 17 -9.52 -25.75 -32.95
N GLY A 18 -8.95 -26.52 -32.05
CA GLY A 18 -8.28 -26.03 -30.88
C GLY A 18 -6.97 -25.34 -31.25
N CYS A 19 -6.72 -24.23 -30.65
CA CYS A 19 -5.36 -23.79 -30.39
C CYS A 19 -5.37 -23.02 -29.08
N GLY A 20 -4.63 -23.54 -28.12
CA GLY A 20 -4.56 -23.03 -26.77
C GLY A 20 -3.97 -21.61 -26.71
N GLY A 21 -4.65 -20.80 -25.99
CA GLY A 21 -4.18 -19.51 -25.52
C GLY A 21 -4.85 -19.25 -24.19
N GLU A 22 -4.28 -19.79 -23.15
CA GLU A 22 -4.70 -19.61 -21.78
C GLU A 22 -4.46 -18.16 -21.39
N LYS A 23 -5.43 -17.31 -21.59
CA LYS A 23 -5.45 -15.98 -20.96
C LYS A 23 -5.77 -16.24 -19.49
N LYS A 24 -4.74 -16.18 -18.66
CA LYS A 24 -4.91 -16.06 -17.22
C LYS A 24 -5.62 -14.73 -16.96
N ASP A 25 -6.92 -14.83 -16.76
CA ASP A 25 -7.66 -13.75 -16.12
C ASP A 25 -7.04 -13.57 -14.75
N ALA A 26 -6.29 -12.48 -14.61
CA ALA A 26 -5.81 -12.01 -13.33
C ALA A 26 -7.06 -11.61 -12.53
N LYS A 27 -7.59 -12.57 -11.78
CA LYS A 27 -8.58 -12.35 -10.75
C LYS A 27 -7.90 -11.43 -9.74
N ILE A 28 -8.22 -10.14 -9.80
CA ILE A 28 -7.93 -9.19 -8.74
C ILE A 28 -8.65 -9.75 -7.52
N SER A 29 -7.91 -10.48 -6.70
CA SER A 29 -8.40 -10.87 -5.39
C SER A 29 -8.49 -9.61 -4.57
N GLU A 30 -9.70 -9.18 -4.27
CA GLU A 30 -9.95 -8.24 -3.18
C GLU A 30 -9.13 -8.70 -1.96
N PRO A 31 -8.47 -7.77 -1.25
CA PRO A 31 -7.77 -8.14 -0.05
C PRO A 31 -8.80 -8.64 0.96
N THR A 32 -8.87 -9.95 1.10
CA THR A 32 -9.63 -10.56 2.18
C THR A 32 -9.08 -10.03 3.50
N VAL A 33 -9.88 -9.23 4.18
CA VAL A 33 -9.63 -8.64 5.51
C VAL A 33 -9.54 -9.70 6.62
N ASN A 34 -8.80 -10.78 6.38
CA ASN A 34 -8.67 -11.82 7.38
C ASN A 34 -7.27 -12.44 7.41
N ALA A 35 -6.30 -11.60 7.64
CA ALA A 35 -5.07 -11.94 8.33
C ALA A 35 -4.48 -10.61 8.81
N MET A 36 -4.63 -10.33 10.07
CA MET A 36 -3.96 -9.27 10.80
C MET A 36 -2.46 -9.60 10.89
N ILE A 37 -1.81 -9.63 9.72
CA ILE A 37 -0.38 -9.49 9.63
C ILE A 37 -0.18 -7.98 9.59
N ILE A 38 0.01 -7.38 10.76
CA ILE A 38 0.50 -6.02 10.87
C ILE A 38 1.87 -6.05 10.20
N ALA A 39 1.91 -5.60 8.94
CA ALA A 39 3.15 -5.54 8.20
C ALA A 39 4.06 -4.52 8.92
N GLU A 40 5.12 -5.01 9.56
CA GLU A 40 6.08 -4.15 10.25
C GLU A 40 7.05 -3.53 9.24
N GLY A 41 6.50 -2.80 8.28
CA GLY A 41 7.23 -2.12 7.23
C GLY A 41 6.68 -0.71 7.00
N PRO A 42 7.28 0.04 6.07
CA PRO A 42 6.84 1.39 5.78
C PRO A 42 5.42 1.41 5.21
N LEU A 43 4.67 2.44 5.60
CA LEU A 43 3.26 2.62 5.26
C LEU A 43 3.11 3.55 4.06
N THR A 44 2.16 3.22 3.17
CA THR A 44 1.70 4.12 2.11
C THR A 44 0.79 5.20 2.70
N LEU A 45 0.71 6.35 2.04
CA LEU A 45 -0.22 7.40 2.44
C LEU A 45 -1.65 7.07 2.01
N THR A 46 -2.61 7.63 2.71
CA THR A 46 -4.03 7.49 2.38
C THR A 46 -4.40 8.24 1.10
N GLU A 47 -5.47 7.80 0.43
CA GLU A 47 -6.00 8.51 -0.73
C GLU A 47 -6.38 9.95 -0.37
N GLY A 48 -6.04 10.88 -1.26
CA GLY A 48 -6.28 12.31 -1.05
C GLY A 48 -5.13 13.05 -0.36
N SER A 49 -4.06 12.37 0.03
CA SER A 49 -2.83 13.03 0.49
C SER A 49 -2.19 13.87 -0.61
N ASN A 50 -1.37 14.84 -0.21
CA ASN A 50 -0.63 15.66 -1.17
C ASN A 50 0.19 14.79 -2.12
N THR A 51 0.06 15.00 -3.44
CA THR A 51 0.68 14.16 -4.48
C THR A 51 2.22 14.16 -4.39
N GLU A 52 2.82 15.30 -4.07
CA GLU A 52 4.27 15.42 -3.93
C GLU A 52 4.76 14.69 -2.67
N ALA A 53 4.06 14.84 -1.55
CA ALA A 53 4.34 14.09 -0.34
C ALA A 53 4.20 12.57 -0.58
N SER A 54 3.19 12.15 -1.34
CA SER A 54 2.99 10.75 -1.72
C SER A 54 4.14 10.22 -2.57
N GLY A 55 4.61 10.99 -3.55
CA GLY A 55 5.76 10.64 -4.38
C GLY A 55 7.02 10.40 -3.54
N HIS A 56 7.36 11.34 -2.66
CA HIS A 56 8.49 11.15 -1.74
C HIS A 56 8.30 9.94 -0.82
N ASN A 57 7.10 9.74 -0.29
CA ASN A 57 6.84 8.57 0.56
C ASN A 57 7.05 7.25 -0.21
N GLU A 58 6.60 7.15 -1.45
CA GLU A 58 6.78 5.95 -2.28
C GLU A 58 8.26 5.68 -2.61
N GLU A 59 9.02 6.73 -2.94
CA GLU A 59 10.48 6.61 -3.13
C GLU A 59 11.17 6.15 -1.85
N GLY A 60 10.79 6.70 -0.70
CA GLY A 60 11.28 6.26 0.59
C GLY A 60 10.97 4.79 0.89
N ILE A 61 9.76 4.33 0.57
CA ILE A 61 9.36 2.91 0.69
C ILE A 61 10.23 2.00 -0.19
N SER A 62 10.53 2.43 -1.41
CA SER A 62 11.40 1.65 -2.32
C SER A 62 12.80 1.49 -1.73
N HIS A 63 13.42 2.59 -1.32
CA HIS A 63 14.75 2.56 -0.69
C HIS A 63 14.77 1.78 0.62
N TYR A 64 13.72 1.88 1.42
CA TYR A 64 13.62 1.10 2.66
C TYR A 64 13.62 -0.42 2.38
N LYS A 65 12.86 -0.86 1.36
CA LYS A 65 12.80 -2.27 0.94
C LYS A 65 14.14 -2.79 0.41
N GLU A 66 14.94 -1.91 -0.18
CA GLU A 66 16.29 -2.20 -0.66
C GLU A 66 17.35 -2.17 0.46
N GLY A 67 16.97 -1.78 1.68
CA GLY A 67 17.88 -1.64 2.81
C GLY A 67 18.65 -0.33 2.86
N HIS A 68 18.36 0.61 1.98
CA HIS A 68 18.96 1.94 1.93
C HIS A 68 18.27 2.89 2.90
N TYR A 69 18.34 2.59 4.20
CA TYR A 69 17.55 3.27 5.24
C TYR A 69 17.88 4.74 5.41
N ASP A 70 19.11 5.17 5.14
CA ASP A 70 19.50 6.58 5.18
C ASP A 70 18.92 7.39 4.02
N VAL A 71 18.80 6.79 2.84
CA VAL A 71 18.14 7.41 1.68
C VAL A 71 16.63 7.42 1.90
N ALA A 72 16.05 6.31 2.36
CA ALA A 72 14.65 6.23 2.70
C ALA A 72 14.23 7.31 3.71
N LEU A 73 15.03 7.51 4.76
CA LEU A 73 14.80 8.54 5.77
C LEU A 73 14.74 9.95 5.15
N LYS A 74 15.63 10.28 4.22
CA LYS A 74 15.62 11.59 3.53
C LYS A 74 14.33 11.80 2.74
N HIS A 75 13.85 10.78 2.04
CA HIS A 75 12.59 10.85 1.31
C HIS A 75 11.40 11.00 2.25
N PHE A 76 11.34 10.24 3.34
CA PHE A 76 10.28 10.42 4.34
C PHE A 76 10.32 11.81 4.98
N GLN A 77 11.50 12.34 5.27
CA GLN A 77 11.66 13.72 5.77
C GLN A 77 11.20 14.77 4.74
N ALA A 78 11.44 14.56 3.46
CA ALA A 78 10.89 15.43 2.41
C ALA A 78 9.35 15.37 2.39
N ALA A 79 8.76 14.18 2.51
CA ALA A 79 7.31 14.03 2.60
C ALA A 79 6.73 14.73 3.83
N SER A 80 7.35 14.59 5.02
CA SER A 80 6.89 15.25 6.26
C SER A 80 7.08 16.77 6.24
N ALA A 81 8.05 17.27 5.48
CA ALA A 81 8.23 18.71 5.27
C ALA A 81 7.10 19.32 4.43
N ILE A 82 6.52 18.55 3.51
CA ILE A 82 5.38 18.96 2.69
C ILE A 82 4.08 18.87 3.49
N ASP A 83 3.88 17.77 4.22
CA ASP A 83 2.72 17.57 5.10
C ASP A 83 3.12 16.87 6.40
N SER A 84 3.34 17.68 7.43
CA SER A 84 3.70 17.20 8.76
C SER A 84 2.52 16.58 9.54
N GLY A 85 1.31 16.60 8.99
CA GLY A 85 0.12 16.02 9.61
C GLY A 85 -0.03 14.51 9.44
N LEU A 86 0.80 13.90 8.59
CA LEU A 86 0.67 12.51 8.20
C LEU A 86 1.39 11.58 9.19
N GLY A 87 0.62 10.83 9.97
CA GLY A 87 1.15 9.86 10.94
C GLY A 87 1.98 8.76 10.28
N GLU A 88 1.62 8.33 9.08
CA GLU A 88 2.31 7.33 8.29
C GLU A 88 3.75 7.75 7.96
N VAL A 89 3.95 9.02 7.60
CA VAL A 89 5.29 9.53 7.27
C VAL A 89 6.19 9.52 8.50
N HIS A 90 5.69 10.00 9.64
CA HIS A 90 6.45 9.95 10.89
C HIS A 90 6.74 8.52 11.35
N TYR A 91 5.82 7.59 11.11
CA TYR A 91 6.06 6.18 11.35
C TYR A 91 7.19 5.65 10.44
N ASN A 92 7.20 6.01 9.18
CA ASN A 92 8.22 5.61 8.21
C ASN A 92 9.60 6.20 8.55
N GLU A 93 9.66 7.45 9.00
CA GLU A 93 10.88 8.05 9.56
C GLU A 93 11.38 7.25 10.76
N ALA A 94 10.47 6.92 11.68
CA ALA A 94 10.80 6.20 12.91
C ALA A 94 11.40 4.82 12.63
N ILE A 95 10.78 4.01 11.77
CA ILE A 95 11.33 2.68 11.44
C ILE A 95 12.66 2.77 10.68
N SER A 96 12.87 3.81 9.87
CA SER A 96 14.15 4.04 9.19
C SER A 96 15.24 4.41 10.19
N LEU A 97 14.94 5.29 11.15
CA LEU A 97 15.84 5.64 12.25
C LEU A 97 16.18 4.44 13.14
N ASP A 98 15.19 3.59 13.41
CA ASP A 98 15.40 2.36 14.18
C ASP A 98 16.38 1.41 13.45
N LYS A 99 16.21 1.19 12.15
CA LYS A 99 17.14 0.42 11.31
C LYS A 99 18.55 1.01 11.27
N LEU A 100 18.68 2.31 11.43
CA LEU A 100 19.97 3.02 11.52
C LEU A 100 20.57 3.00 12.95
N GLY A 101 19.92 2.34 13.92
CA GLY A 101 20.35 2.29 15.32
C GLY A 101 20.12 3.58 16.11
N LYS A 102 19.35 4.53 15.56
CA LYS A 102 19.03 5.81 16.18
C LYS A 102 17.76 5.74 17.01
N HIS A 103 17.73 4.80 17.98
CA HIS A 103 16.51 4.46 18.74
C HIS A 103 15.87 5.63 19.48
N GLY A 104 16.69 6.57 20.03
CA GLY A 104 16.17 7.76 20.72
C GLY A 104 15.43 8.74 19.79
N GLU A 105 15.88 8.88 18.53
CA GLU A 105 15.21 9.66 17.52
C GLU A 105 13.97 8.91 17.02
N ALA A 106 14.09 7.60 16.77
CA ALA A 106 12.98 6.73 16.41
C ALA A 106 11.81 6.84 17.38
N THR A 107 12.10 6.77 18.70
CA THR A 107 11.09 6.92 19.75
C THR A 107 10.31 8.23 19.67
N LYS A 108 11.00 9.35 19.33
CA LYS A 108 10.33 10.64 19.17
C LYS A 108 9.36 10.61 17.99
N HIS A 109 9.80 10.09 16.83
CA HIS A 109 8.96 9.99 15.65
C HIS A 109 7.81 8.99 15.81
N PHE A 110 8.01 7.88 16.54
CA PHE A 110 6.92 6.97 16.89
C PHE A 110 5.83 7.65 17.74
N LYS A 111 6.20 8.50 18.69
CA LYS A 111 5.22 9.27 19.48
C LYS A 111 4.42 10.23 18.58
N ILE A 112 5.09 10.93 17.68
CA ILE A 112 4.42 11.82 16.72
C ILE A 112 3.48 11.02 15.82
N ALA A 113 3.94 9.87 15.32
CA ALA A 113 3.12 8.98 14.50
C ALA A 113 1.86 8.52 15.25
N GLN A 114 2.00 8.15 16.53
CA GLN A 114 0.86 7.75 17.36
C GLN A 114 -0.14 8.90 17.55
N GLU A 115 0.35 10.11 17.85
CA GLU A 115 -0.50 11.30 18.01
C GLU A 115 -1.27 11.64 16.73
N LYS A 116 -0.64 11.43 15.57
CA LYS A 116 -1.17 11.77 14.24
C LYS A 116 -1.81 10.57 13.52
N ALA A 117 -1.96 9.46 14.18
CA ALA A 117 -2.44 8.22 13.55
C ALA A 117 -3.88 8.30 13.01
N ASN A 118 -4.70 9.23 13.49
CA ASN A 118 -6.09 9.42 13.06
C ASN A 118 -6.90 8.11 12.98
N GLY A 119 -6.65 7.18 13.89
CA GLY A 119 -7.30 5.87 13.91
C GLY A 119 -6.66 4.82 12.99
N ASN A 120 -5.53 5.12 12.35
CA ASN A 120 -4.79 4.16 11.53
C ASN A 120 -4.24 3.02 12.41
N LYS A 121 -4.87 1.86 12.30
CA LYS A 121 -4.51 0.67 13.10
C LYS A 121 -3.11 0.16 12.79
N ALA A 122 -2.62 0.32 11.55
CA ALA A 122 -1.27 -0.10 11.20
C ALA A 122 -0.21 0.65 12.01
N ILE A 123 -0.49 1.88 12.42
CA ILE A 123 0.36 2.66 13.33
C ILE A 123 0.10 2.24 14.77
N LEU A 124 -1.17 2.31 15.22
CA LEU A 124 -1.55 2.17 16.63
C LEU A 124 -1.30 0.76 17.19
N GLU A 125 -1.34 -0.26 16.34
CA GLU A 125 -1.15 -1.66 16.72
C GLU A 125 0.23 -2.20 16.32
N SER A 126 1.12 -1.34 15.79
CA SER A 126 2.48 -1.72 15.40
C SER A 126 3.29 -2.15 16.62
N LYS A 127 3.84 -3.37 16.57
CA LYS A 127 4.67 -3.90 17.64
C LYS A 127 5.98 -3.13 17.80
N VAL A 128 6.58 -2.70 16.68
CA VAL A 128 7.82 -1.92 16.74
C VAL A 128 7.56 -0.56 17.39
N LEU A 129 6.48 0.14 17.03
CA LEU A 129 6.08 1.39 17.69
C LEU A 129 5.85 1.17 19.19
N LEU A 130 5.04 0.18 19.55
CA LEU A 130 4.69 -0.10 20.94
C LEU A 130 5.93 -0.45 21.79
N SER A 131 6.93 -1.13 21.24
CA SER A 131 8.17 -1.45 21.95
C SER A 131 9.05 -0.23 22.23
N HIS A 132 8.87 0.85 21.48
CA HIS A 132 9.64 2.11 21.65
C HIS A 132 9.00 3.11 22.61
N ILE A 133 7.68 3.04 22.82
CA ILE A 133 6.94 4.07 23.56
C ILE A 133 6.39 3.59 24.93
N GLN A 134 6.57 2.31 25.24
CA GLN A 134 6.19 1.73 26.54
C GLN A 134 7.18 2.09 27.66
#